data_357e0cf08d388b78e2dc88beec12d7c7
#
_entry.id   357e0cf08d388b78e2dc88beec12d7c7
#
_cell.length_a   1.000
_cell.length_b   1.000
_cell.length_c   1.000
_cell.angle_alpha   90.00
_cell.angle_beta   90.00
_cell.angle_gamma   90.00
#
_symmetry.space_group_name_H-M   'P 1'
#
loop_
_entity.id
_entity.type
_entity.pdbx_description
1 polymer ?
#
loop_
_entity_poly.entity_id
_entity_poly.type
_entity_poly.pdbx_seq_one_letter_code
_entity_poly.pdbx_strand_id
1 'polypeptide(L)'
;MEKREVRAKQKEVQTQKSEREAVLGLLSSVFSEGEFLHLTLRKLFTDHPYFDKRQRAFITRLAHGTVERYIQLDYCISLYSKTALKKMKPLLLQALRLSAYQLLFMDKIPPHAAINESLKYLKKRKLQGLVPFANAILRRISQDKDILLKKLKEEHKEDAIGAALPEELFRFFMKEYGPSDTMKIAEAFLHSEGGFFIRNEKGEGEKLSGNLMEEERFLSGEVTIQDFSSQEVAKLAVLPQGARVLDCCSAPGGKACHIASLMKGQGMVYARDEKADKLHFIEENKKRLHIENMMIEAWDARVADSRFIEGGKGNLDLVLCDVPCSGLGVIGKKADIRLHFTEEGVRSLQKLQREILNTVQTYVKPGGQLIYSTCTLSKEENEENRDYILSHFPYQLKKEKKFFPGEPGDGFYYACFIRK
;
A
#
# COMPACT_ATOMS: atom_id res chain seq x y z
N MET A 1 22.67 44.68 -9.78
CA MET A 1 22.42 43.45 -9.02
C MET A 1 20.95 43.02 -9.12
N GLU A 2 20.01 43.87 -8.84
CA GLU A 2 18.56 43.61 -8.82
C GLU A 2 17.98 42.97 -10.11
N LYS A 3 18.38 43.46 -11.30
CA LYS A 3 17.93 42.89 -12.58
C LYS A 3 18.42 41.47 -12.87
N ARG A 4 19.55 41.04 -12.25
CA ARG A 4 20.07 39.67 -12.36
C ARG A 4 19.32 38.73 -11.40
N GLU A 5 18.98 39.19 -10.21
CA GLU A 5 18.18 38.42 -9.23
C GLU A 5 16.74 38.23 -9.70
N VAL A 6 16.12 39.29 -10.27
CA VAL A 6 14.78 39.17 -10.86
C VAL A 6 14.77 38.19 -12.04
N ARG A 7 15.81 38.21 -12.92
CA ARG A 7 15.93 37.25 -14.02
C ARG A 7 16.25 35.83 -13.53
N ALA A 8 17.00 35.68 -12.45
CA ALA A 8 17.25 34.36 -11.83
C ALA A 8 15.97 33.81 -11.21
N LYS A 9 15.24 34.60 -10.43
CA LYS A 9 13.92 34.21 -9.89
C LYS A 9 12.88 33.94 -11.00
N GLN A 10 12.88 34.71 -12.07
CA GLN A 10 12.02 34.46 -13.24
C GLN A 10 12.41 33.18 -13.99
N LYS A 11 13.71 32.83 -14.09
CA LYS A 11 14.16 31.54 -14.64
C LYS A 11 13.84 30.35 -13.71
N GLU A 12 13.94 30.51 -12.41
CA GLU A 12 13.53 29.48 -11.42
C GLU A 12 12.02 29.21 -11.48
N VAL A 13 11.19 30.26 -11.60
CA VAL A 13 9.73 30.13 -11.77
C VAL A 13 9.39 29.48 -13.12
N GLN A 14 10.18 29.69 -14.17
CA GLN A 14 10.00 29.05 -15.50
C GLN A 14 10.41 27.57 -15.53
N THR A 15 11.12 27.06 -14.51
CA THR A 15 11.55 25.65 -14.42
C THR A 15 10.64 24.80 -13.53
N GLN A 16 9.74 25.42 -12.77
CA GLN A 16 8.81 24.67 -11.91
C GLN A 16 7.74 23.94 -12.74
N LYS A 17 7.58 22.63 -12.47
CA LYS A 17 6.51 21.84 -13.07
C LYS A 17 5.17 22.19 -12.46
N SER A 18 4.10 22.22 -13.27
CA SER A 18 2.75 22.25 -12.71
C SER A 18 2.43 20.88 -12.06
N GLU A 19 1.44 20.86 -11.15
CA GLU A 19 1.00 19.64 -10.47
C GLU A 19 0.65 18.53 -11.47
N ARG A 20 -0.08 18.87 -12.54
CA ARG A 20 -0.48 17.92 -13.58
C ARG A 20 0.71 17.43 -14.41
N GLU A 21 1.68 18.30 -14.69
CA GLU A 21 2.92 17.90 -15.36
C GLU A 21 3.75 16.94 -14.49
N ALA A 22 3.80 17.19 -13.18
CA ALA A 22 4.46 16.32 -12.22
C ALA A 22 3.79 14.92 -12.18
N VAL A 23 2.45 14.89 -12.12
CA VAL A 23 1.68 13.64 -12.14
C VAL A 23 1.87 12.86 -13.45
N LEU A 24 1.91 13.53 -14.61
CA LEU A 24 2.13 12.85 -15.90
C LEU A 24 3.52 12.20 -15.97
N GLY A 25 4.54 12.84 -15.40
CA GLY A 25 5.87 12.23 -15.26
C GLY A 25 5.82 10.99 -14.37
N LEU A 26 5.19 11.10 -13.21
CA LEU A 26 5.02 10.02 -12.25
C LEU A 26 4.24 8.83 -12.84
N LEU A 27 3.11 9.08 -13.52
CA LEU A 27 2.33 8.02 -14.17
C LEU A 27 3.14 7.29 -15.26
N SER A 28 4.05 7.98 -15.95
CA SER A 28 4.95 7.33 -16.90
C SER A 28 5.88 6.34 -16.21
N SER A 29 6.49 6.72 -15.06
CA SER A 29 7.32 5.78 -14.30
C SER A 29 6.51 4.60 -13.76
N VAL A 30 5.31 4.83 -13.23
CA VAL A 30 4.47 3.76 -12.68
C VAL A 30 4.00 2.78 -13.76
N PHE A 31 3.44 3.27 -14.89
CA PHE A 31 2.84 2.41 -15.92
C PHE A 31 3.86 1.83 -16.92
N SER A 32 4.99 2.50 -17.16
CA SER A 32 5.93 2.10 -18.20
C SER A 32 7.22 1.50 -17.65
N GLU A 33 7.66 1.92 -16.45
CA GLU A 33 8.90 1.48 -15.81
C GLU A 33 8.63 0.51 -14.64
N GLY A 34 7.34 0.35 -14.23
CA GLY A 34 6.94 -0.55 -13.15
C GLY A 34 7.36 -0.06 -11.76
N GLU A 35 7.58 1.25 -11.59
CA GLU A 35 7.91 1.81 -10.28
C GLU A 35 6.68 1.85 -9.36
N PHE A 36 6.91 1.71 -8.06
CA PHE A 36 5.83 1.81 -7.06
C PHE A 36 5.38 3.26 -6.86
N LEU A 37 4.07 3.47 -6.85
CA LEU A 37 3.44 4.80 -6.76
C LEU A 37 3.91 5.59 -5.52
N HIS A 38 3.97 4.95 -4.37
CA HIS A 38 4.38 5.61 -3.13
C HIS A 38 5.86 6.03 -3.14
N LEU A 39 6.73 5.27 -3.80
CA LEU A 39 8.16 5.61 -3.94
C LEU A 39 8.35 6.78 -4.91
N THR A 40 7.62 6.76 -6.05
CA THR A 40 7.67 7.84 -7.03
C THR A 40 7.09 9.15 -6.46
N LEU A 41 6.02 9.09 -5.66
CA LEU A 41 5.48 10.25 -4.95
C LEU A 41 6.49 10.82 -3.94
N ARG A 42 7.11 9.96 -3.13
CA ARG A 42 8.14 10.39 -2.17
C ARG A 42 9.30 11.09 -2.88
N LYS A 43 9.82 10.46 -3.92
CA LYS A 43 10.89 11.03 -4.76
C LYS A 43 10.48 12.37 -5.36
N LEU A 44 9.28 12.45 -5.95
CA LEU A 44 8.74 13.69 -6.52
C LEU A 44 8.73 14.83 -5.50
N PHE A 45 8.27 14.59 -4.29
CA PHE A 45 8.19 15.63 -3.25
C PHE A 45 9.55 16.00 -2.64
N THR A 46 10.51 15.07 -2.66
CA THR A 46 11.91 15.34 -2.29
C THR A 46 12.59 16.20 -3.36
N ASP A 47 12.43 15.84 -4.63
CA ASP A 47 13.04 16.56 -5.76
C ASP A 47 12.40 17.93 -6.04
N HIS A 48 11.14 18.10 -5.61
CA HIS A 48 10.35 19.30 -5.83
C HIS A 48 9.73 19.85 -4.52
N PRO A 49 10.55 20.33 -3.57
CA PRO A 49 10.10 20.79 -2.25
C PRO A 49 9.20 22.04 -2.30
N TYR A 50 9.15 22.75 -3.43
CA TYR A 50 8.32 23.94 -3.65
C TYR A 50 6.81 23.63 -3.72
N PHE A 51 6.39 22.37 -3.89
CA PHE A 51 4.98 22.03 -3.79
C PHE A 51 4.49 22.19 -2.34
N ASP A 52 3.54 23.07 -2.14
CA ASP A 52 2.90 23.27 -0.84
C ASP A 52 2.00 22.07 -0.46
N LYS A 53 1.46 22.11 0.74
CA LYS A 53 0.60 21.03 1.28
C LYS A 53 -0.62 20.74 0.40
N ARG A 54 -1.29 21.79 -0.11
CA ARG A 54 -2.48 21.67 -0.97
C ARG A 54 -2.11 21.06 -2.32
N GLN A 55 -1.01 21.49 -2.89
CA GLN A 55 -0.49 20.98 -4.15
C GLN A 55 -0.07 19.50 -4.02
N ARG A 56 0.61 19.12 -2.93
CA ARG A 56 0.97 17.73 -2.65
C ARG A 56 -0.27 16.84 -2.50
N ALA A 57 -1.29 17.30 -1.79
CA ALA A 57 -2.56 16.58 -1.66
C ALA A 57 -3.26 16.40 -3.02
N PHE A 58 -3.26 17.44 -3.86
CA PHE A 58 -3.83 17.39 -5.21
C PHE A 58 -3.05 16.42 -6.12
N ILE A 59 -1.72 16.48 -6.13
CA ILE A 59 -0.83 15.56 -6.86
C ILE A 59 -1.11 14.11 -6.43
N THR A 60 -1.14 13.86 -5.13
CA THR A 60 -1.40 12.52 -4.58
C THR A 60 -2.77 12.00 -5.01
N ARG A 61 -3.82 12.84 -4.92
CA ARG A 61 -5.18 12.47 -5.35
C ARG A 61 -5.25 12.16 -6.83
N LEU A 62 -4.62 12.97 -7.68
CA LEU A 62 -4.59 12.77 -9.13
C LEU A 62 -3.85 11.48 -9.49
N ALA A 63 -2.67 11.26 -8.92
CA ALA A 63 -1.85 10.10 -9.21
C ALA A 63 -2.55 8.82 -8.75
N HIS A 64 -2.97 8.78 -7.48
CA HIS A 64 -3.63 7.63 -6.89
C HIS A 64 -4.91 7.27 -7.63
N GLY A 65 -5.83 8.23 -7.80
CA GLY A 65 -7.11 7.94 -8.45
C GLY A 65 -7.00 7.59 -9.94
N THR A 66 -5.98 8.10 -10.65
CA THR A 66 -5.72 7.68 -12.02
C THR A 66 -5.25 6.22 -12.08
N VAL A 67 -4.38 5.79 -11.15
CA VAL A 67 -3.93 4.39 -11.04
C VAL A 67 -5.06 3.50 -10.52
N GLU A 68 -5.83 3.95 -9.55
CA GLU A 68 -6.95 3.21 -8.97
C GLU A 68 -8.01 2.84 -10.02
N ARG A 69 -8.32 3.77 -10.92
CA ARG A 69 -9.44 3.63 -11.87
C ARG A 69 -9.00 3.40 -13.32
N TYR A 70 -7.72 3.09 -13.58
CA TYR A 70 -7.21 3.06 -14.95
C TYR A 70 -7.97 2.09 -15.88
N ILE A 71 -8.50 0.98 -15.37
CA ILE A 71 -9.32 0.02 -16.16
C ILE A 71 -10.61 0.70 -16.64
N GLN A 72 -11.30 1.42 -15.76
CA GLN A 72 -12.51 2.18 -16.09
C GLN A 72 -12.19 3.33 -17.06
N LEU A 73 -11.07 4.02 -16.84
CA LEU A 73 -10.61 5.10 -17.74
C LEU A 73 -10.28 4.56 -19.13
N ASP A 74 -9.59 3.43 -19.21
CA ASP A 74 -9.26 2.76 -20.46
C ASP A 74 -10.52 2.34 -21.22
N TYR A 75 -11.50 1.78 -20.54
CA TYR A 75 -12.80 1.49 -21.12
C TYR A 75 -13.44 2.76 -21.71
N CYS A 76 -13.56 3.84 -20.94
CA CYS A 76 -14.16 5.09 -21.41
C CYS A 76 -13.39 5.71 -22.60
N ILE A 77 -12.05 5.66 -22.59
CA ILE A 77 -11.23 6.15 -23.70
C ILE A 77 -11.45 5.28 -24.96
N SER A 78 -11.56 3.97 -24.80
CA SER A 78 -11.73 3.04 -25.91
C SER A 78 -13.03 3.24 -26.68
N LEU A 79 -14.12 3.68 -26.02
CA LEU A 79 -15.40 3.97 -26.67
C LEU A 79 -15.31 5.09 -27.73
N TYR A 80 -14.36 6.02 -27.58
CA TYR A 80 -14.18 7.17 -28.47
C TYR A 80 -12.93 7.10 -29.33
N SER A 81 -12.13 6.04 -29.20
CA SER A 81 -10.89 5.87 -29.94
C SER A 81 -10.97 4.73 -30.95
N LYS A 82 -10.70 5.04 -32.23
CA LYS A 82 -10.49 4.01 -33.26
C LYS A 82 -9.13 3.31 -33.12
N THR A 83 -8.20 3.88 -32.36
CA THR A 83 -6.87 3.32 -32.12
C THR A 83 -6.89 2.49 -30.84
N ALA A 84 -6.51 1.22 -30.92
CA ALA A 84 -6.37 0.37 -29.73
C ALA A 84 -5.37 0.97 -28.74
N LEU A 85 -5.70 0.98 -27.45
CA LEU A 85 -4.90 1.64 -26.39
C LEU A 85 -3.44 1.17 -26.37
N LYS A 86 -3.20 -0.12 -26.56
CA LYS A 86 -1.85 -0.72 -26.64
C LYS A 86 -0.98 -0.19 -27.80
N LYS A 87 -1.60 0.44 -28.81
CA LYS A 87 -0.88 1.08 -29.94
C LYS A 87 -0.64 2.56 -29.71
N MET A 88 -1.19 3.15 -28.67
CA MET A 88 -0.98 4.55 -28.34
C MET A 88 0.41 4.76 -27.74
N LYS A 89 1.02 5.93 -28.03
CA LYS A 89 2.23 6.33 -27.31
C LYS A 89 1.95 6.39 -25.81
N PRO A 90 2.82 5.82 -24.94
CA PRO A 90 2.56 5.78 -23.49
C PRO A 90 2.19 7.14 -22.90
N LEU A 91 2.93 8.18 -23.27
CA LEU A 91 2.68 9.53 -22.78
C LEU A 91 1.30 10.09 -23.17
N LEU A 92 0.82 9.77 -24.38
CA LEU A 92 -0.53 10.12 -24.81
C LEU A 92 -1.57 9.41 -23.95
N LEU A 93 -1.40 8.12 -23.74
CA LEU A 93 -2.34 7.33 -22.94
C LEU A 93 -2.41 7.83 -21.49
N GLN A 94 -1.26 8.16 -20.87
CA GLN A 94 -1.26 8.73 -19.53
C GLN A 94 -1.93 10.10 -19.48
N ALA A 95 -1.75 10.94 -20.50
CA ALA A 95 -2.43 12.24 -20.58
C ALA A 95 -3.96 12.07 -20.74
N LEU A 96 -4.40 11.07 -21.51
CA LEU A 96 -5.82 10.75 -21.65
C LEU A 96 -6.40 10.21 -20.33
N ARG A 97 -5.73 9.27 -19.68
CA ARG A 97 -6.15 8.71 -18.38
C ARG A 97 -6.28 9.80 -17.31
N LEU A 98 -5.25 10.62 -17.15
CA LEU A 98 -5.24 11.72 -16.17
C LEU A 98 -6.37 12.73 -16.40
N SER A 99 -6.63 13.09 -17.65
CA SER A 99 -7.73 14.02 -17.98
C SER A 99 -9.09 13.35 -17.79
N ALA A 100 -9.27 12.12 -18.24
CA ALA A 100 -10.50 11.36 -18.05
C ALA A 100 -10.83 11.16 -16.57
N TYR A 101 -9.83 10.88 -15.71
CA TYR A 101 -10.05 10.81 -14.27
C TYR A 101 -10.58 12.13 -13.70
N GLN A 102 -9.99 13.26 -14.07
CA GLN A 102 -10.47 14.57 -13.64
C GLN A 102 -11.89 14.87 -14.12
N LEU A 103 -12.21 14.54 -15.38
CA LEU A 103 -13.51 14.77 -15.98
C LEU A 103 -14.62 13.93 -15.35
N LEU A 104 -14.34 12.65 -15.06
CA LEU A 104 -15.34 11.70 -14.59
C LEU A 104 -15.50 11.69 -13.06
N PHE A 105 -14.39 11.85 -12.31
CA PHE A 105 -14.35 11.58 -10.87
C PHE A 105 -13.91 12.76 -10.00
N MET A 106 -13.74 13.98 -10.59
CA MET A 106 -13.37 15.18 -9.83
C MET A 106 -14.29 16.36 -10.15
N ASP A 107 -15.45 16.43 -9.51
CA ASP A 107 -16.51 17.42 -9.81
C ASP A 107 -16.06 18.88 -9.63
N LYS A 108 -15.08 19.13 -8.78
CA LYS A 108 -14.56 20.50 -8.52
C LYS A 108 -13.57 20.99 -9.59
N ILE A 109 -13.21 20.15 -10.57
CA ILE A 109 -12.27 20.52 -11.63
C ILE A 109 -13.05 20.96 -12.88
N PRO A 110 -12.87 22.21 -13.34
CA PRO A 110 -13.51 22.64 -14.59
C PRO A 110 -13.04 21.81 -15.78
N PRO A 111 -13.94 21.32 -16.65
CA PRO A 111 -13.57 20.45 -17.78
C PRO A 111 -12.49 21.03 -18.69
N HIS A 112 -12.56 22.34 -18.96
CA HIS A 112 -11.57 23.02 -19.79
C HIS A 112 -10.16 22.98 -19.18
N ALA A 113 -10.05 23.04 -17.84
CA ALA A 113 -8.76 22.98 -17.15
C ALA A 113 -8.15 21.58 -17.25
N ALA A 114 -8.96 20.53 -17.03
CA ALA A 114 -8.52 19.14 -17.16
C ALA A 114 -8.01 18.82 -18.57
N ILE A 115 -8.69 19.31 -19.60
CA ILE A 115 -8.33 19.08 -21.00
C ILE A 115 -7.09 19.89 -21.40
N ASN A 116 -7.12 21.21 -21.18
CA ASN A 116 -6.10 22.12 -21.71
C ASN A 116 -4.70 21.83 -21.15
N GLU A 117 -4.57 21.50 -19.87
CA GLU A 117 -3.27 21.24 -19.25
C GLU A 117 -2.60 19.98 -19.84
N SER A 118 -3.37 18.92 -20.08
CA SER A 118 -2.85 17.72 -20.73
C SER A 118 -2.46 17.96 -22.19
N LEU A 119 -3.24 18.78 -22.91
CA LEU A 119 -2.89 19.15 -24.29
C LEU A 119 -1.65 20.06 -24.36
N LYS A 120 -1.47 20.98 -23.42
CA LYS A 120 -0.24 21.77 -23.27
C LYS A 120 0.97 20.88 -23.04
N TYR A 121 0.83 19.87 -22.16
CA TYR A 121 1.90 18.92 -21.88
C TYR A 121 2.30 18.11 -23.12
N LEU A 122 1.34 17.62 -23.90
CA LEU A 122 1.62 16.92 -25.16
C LEU A 122 2.40 17.81 -26.14
N LYS A 123 2.02 19.09 -26.28
CA LYS A 123 2.77 20.07 -27.09
C LYS A 123 4.20 20.24 -26.59
N LYS A 124 4.39 20.43 -25.28
CA LYS A 124 5.71 20.56 -24.65
C LYS A 124 6.61 19.35 -24.91
N ARG A 125 6.01 18.16 -25.01
CA ARG A 125 6.70 16.89 -25.29
C ARG A 125 6.83 16.56 -26.78
N LYS A 126 6.68 17.54 -27.66
CA LYS A 126 6.79 17.41 -29.13
C LYS A 126 5.80 16.39 -29.73
N LEU A 127 4.62 16.30 -29.13
CA LEU A 127 3.50 15.44 -29.59
C LEU A 127 2.34 16.27 -30.12
N GLN A 128 2.62 17.45 -30.71
CA GLN A 128 1.58 18.39 -31.20
C GLN A 128 0.65 17.76 -32.25
N GLY A 129 1.14 16.83 -33.07
CA GLY A 129 0.31 16.11 -34.05
C GLY A 129 -0.76 15.21 -33.42
N LEU A 130 -0.63 14.83 -32.13
CA LEU A 130 -1.63 14.03 -31.40
C LEU A 130 -2.63 14.88 -30.61
N VAL A 131 -2.43 16.18 -30.54
CA VAL A 131 -3.30 17.10 -29.78
C VAL A 131 -4.73 17.13 -30.29
N PRO A 132 -5.02 17.18 -31.63
CA PRO A 132 -6.39 17.11 -32.12
C PRO A 132 -7.09 15.81 -31.75
N PHE A 133 -6.39 14.68 -31.84
CA PHE A 133 -6.91 13.38 -31.46
C PHE A 133 -7.25 13.31 -29.97
N ALA A 134 -6.33 13.72 -29.09
CA ALA A 134 -6.58 13.74 -27.66
C ALA A 134 -7.75 14.66 -27.28
N ASN A 135 -7.79 15.86 -27.88
CA ASN A 135 -8.87 16.83 -27.63
C ASN A 135 -10.24 16.27 -28.02
N ALA A 136 -10.34 15.60 -29.18
CA ALA A 136 -11.60 15.00 -29.64
C ALA A 136 -12.14 13.96 -28.65
N ILE A 137 -11.28 13.04 -28.18
CA ILE A 137 -11.63 12.02 -27.17
C ILE A 137 -12.09 12.67 -25.88
N LEU A 138 -11.28 13.58 -25.33
CA LEU A 138 -11.54 14.20 -24.01
C LEU A 138 -12.81 15.04 -24.02
N ARG A 139 -13.11 15.75 -25.13
CA ARG A 139 -14.37 16.49 -25.26
C ARG A 139 -15.57 15.56 -25.25
N ARG A 140 -15.49 14.41 -25.94
CA ARG A 140 -16.55 13.40 -25.92
C ARG A 140 -16.75 12.83 -24.52
N ILE A 141 -15.66 12.44 -23.83
CA ILE A 141 -15.74 11.98 -22.43
C ILE A 141 -16.40 13.03 -21.55
N SER A 142 -16.07 14.30 -21.74
CA SER A 142 -16.66 15.40 -20.95
C SER A 142 -18.16 15.60 -21.23
N GLN A 143 -18.58 15.49 -22.49
CA GLN A 143 -19.98 15.62 -22.89
C GLN A 143 -20.85 14.46 -22.40
N ASP A 144 -20.31 13.25 -22.48
CA ASP A 144 -21.03 12.01 -22.19
C ASP A 144 -20.78 11.51 -20.76
N LYS A 145 -20.30 12.38 -19.84
CA LYS A 145 -19.92 12.03 -18.45
C LYS A 145 -20.98 11.15 -17.76
N ASP A 146 -22.20 11.61 -17.70
CA ASP A 146 -23.28 10.93 -16.98
C ASP A 146 -23.63 9.58 -17.62
N ILE A 147 -23.59 9.50 -18.95
CA ILE A 147 -23.78 8.26 -19.69
C ILE A 147 -22.67 7.26 -19.36
N LEU A 148 -21.42 7.71 -19.33
CA LEU A 148 -20.27 6.85 -19.03
C LEU A 148 -20.32 6.34 -17.59
N LEU A 149 -20.64 7.20 -16.63
CA LEU A 149 -20.77 6.81 -15.22
C LEU A 149 -21.92 5.81 -15.03
N LYS A 150 -23.05 6.03 -15.73
CA LYS A 150 -24.16 5.09 -15.73
C LYS A 150 -23.77 3.73 -16.33
N LYS A 151 -23.06 3.71 -17.45
CA LYS A 151 -22.53 2.47 -18.06
C LYS A 151 -21.61 1.71 -17.09
N LEU A 152 -20.65 2.38 -16.46
CA LEU A 152 -19.77 1.76 -15.48
C LEU A 152 -20.55 1.13 -14.31
N LYS A 153 -21.64 1.75 -13.89
CA LYS A 153 -22.44 1.29 -12.75
C LYS A 153 -23.44 0.18 -13.12
N GLU A 154 -24.04 0.24 -14.31
CA GLU A 154 -25.15 -0.65 -14.67
C GLU A 154 -24.72 -1.78 -15.61
N GLU A 155 -23.91 -1.47 -16.66
CA GLU A 155 -23.47 -2.46 -17.64
C GLU A 155 -22.29 -3.29 -17.16
N HIS A 156 -21.43 -2.71 -16.30
CA HIS A 156 -20.20 -3.33 -15.76
C HIS A 156 -20.25 -3.67 -14.27
N LYS A 157 -21.45 -3.78 -13.69
CA LYS A 157 -21.60 -3.97 -12.24
C LYS A 157 -21.03 -5.28 -11.68
N GLU A 158 -20.72 -6.27 -12.54
CA GLU A 158 -20.31 -7.62 -12.13
C GLU A 158 -19.07 -8.12 -12.88
N ASP A 159 -18.26 -7.22 -13.44
CA ASP A 159 -17.06 -7.56 -14.20
C ASP A 159 -15.81 -6.78 -13.77
N ALA A 160 -14.67 -7.09 -14.38
CA ALA A 160 -13.39 -6.49 -14.10
C ALA A 160 -13.37 -4.96 -14.30
N ILE A 161 -14.16 -4.44 -15.24
CA ILE A 161 -14.26 -3.00 -15.52
C ILE A 161 -14.96 -2.30 -14.37
N GLY A 162 -16.11 -2.79 -13.95
CA GLY A 162 -16.85 -2.24 -12.80
C GLY A 162 -16.06 -2.36 -11.51
N ALA A 163 -15.38 -3.48 -11.31
CA ALA A 163 -14.46 -3.72 -10.20
C ALA A 163 -13.20 -2.81 -10.23
N ALA A 164 -12.91 -2.15 -11.35
CA ALA A 164 -11.68 -1.41 -11.62
C ALA A 164 -10.40 -2.25 -11.37
N LEU A 165 -10.47 -3.54 -11.63
CA LEU A 165 -9.38 -4.50 -11.45
C LEU A 165 -8.91 -5.04 -12.80
N PRO A 166 -7.59 -5.32 -12.97
CA PRO A 166 -7.11 -6.11 -14.10
C PRO A 166 -7.83 -7.46 -14.18
N GLU A 167 -8.05 -7.95 -15.38
CA GLU A 167 -8.80 -9.20 -15.63
C GLU A 167 -8.24 -10.40 -14.86
N GLU A 168 -6.89 -10.53 -14.79
CA GLU A 168 -6.23 -11.61 -14.06
C GLU A 168 -6.51 -11.53 -12.55
N LEU A 169 -6.39 -10.35 -11.96
CA LEU A 169 -6.67 -10.13 -10.54
C LEU A 169 -8.17 -10.30 -10.22
N PHE A 170 -9.05 -9.84 -11.11
CA PHE A 170 -10.49 -10.04 -10.98
C PHE A 170 -10.84 -11.52 -10.96
N ARG A 171 -10.31 -12.32 -11.91
CA ARG A 171 -10.52 -13.78 -11.95
C ARG A 171 -9.95 -14.48 -10.73
N PHE A 172 -8.80 -14.02 -10.22
CA PHE A 172 -8.24 -14.54 -8.99
C PHE A 172 -9.20 -14.38 -7.81
N PHE A 173 -9.74 -13.17 -7.60
CA PHE A 173 -10.73 -12.97 -6.54
C PHE A 173 -12.03 -13.74 -6.78
N MET A 174 -12.49 -13.81 -8.02
CA MET A 174 -13.68 -14.61 -8.39
C MET A 174 -13.52 -16.08 -8.02
N LYS A 175 -12.35 -16.65 -8.26
CA LYS A 175 -12.01 -18.04 -7.89
C LYS A 175 -11.99 -18.24 -6.39
N GLU A 176 -11.44 -17.30 -5.64
CA GLU A 176 -11.27 -17.42 -4.18
C GLU A 176 -12.54 -17.08 -3.39
N TYR A 177 -13.31 -16.09 -3.81
CA TYR A 177 -14.40 -15.50 -3.02
C TYR A 177 -15.76 -15.58 -3.68
N GLY A 178 -15.83 -15.95 -4.97
CA GLY A 178 -17.05 -15.92 -5.76
C GLY A 178 -17.50 -14.50 -6.14
N PRO A 179 -18.59 -14.39 -6.94
CA PRO A 179 -18.98 -13.11 -7.54
C PRO A 179 -19.34 -12.03 -6.52
N SER A 180 -20.23 -12.36 -5.58
CA SER A 180 -20.76 -11.38 -4.60
C SER A 180 -19.67 -10.73 -3.76
N ASP A 181 -18.79 -11.55 -3.18
CA ASP A 181 -17.77 -11.04 -2.27
C ASP A 181 -16.62 -10.37 -3.02
N THR A 182 -16.31 -10.82 -4.24
CA THR A 182 -15.36 -10.12 -5.12
C THR A 182 -15.80 -8.69 -5.41
N MET A 183 -17.09 -8.47 -5.71
CA MET A 183 -17.59 -7.12 -5.98
C MET A 183 -17.60 -6.25 -4.72
N LYS A 184 -17.94 -6.80 -3.55
CA LYS A 184 -17.85 -6.08 -2.26
C LYS A 184 -16.41 -5.66 -1.95
N ILE A 185 -15.44 -6.56 -2.15
CA ILE A 185 -14.01 -6.29 -1.98
C ILE A 185 -13.57 -5.16 -2.93
N ALA A 186 -13.94 -5.25 -4.21
CA ALA A 186 -13.60 -4.24 -5.21
C ALA A 186 -14.23 -2.88 -4.90
N GLU A 187 -15.49 -2.86 -4.48
CA GLU A 187 -16.18 -1.64 -4.05
C GLU A 187 -15.49 -1.00 -2.85
N ALA A 188 -15.10 -1.79 -1.86
CA ALA A 188 -14.38 -1.30 -0.69
C ALA A 188 -13.01 -0.70 -1.06
N PHE A 189 -12.31 -1.24 -2.05
CA PHE A 189 -11.08 -0.64 -2.57
C PHE A 189 -11.30 0.73 -3.21
N LEU A 190 -12.42 0.93 -3.90
CA LEU A 190 -12.77 2.18 -4.58
C LEU A 190 -13.35 3.25 -3.65
N HIS A 191 -13.87 2.84 -2.50
CA HIS A 191 -14.50 3.70 -1.50
C HIS A 191 -13.69 3.75 -0.20
N SER A 192 -12.38 3.47 -0.26
CA SER A 192 -11.54 3.61 0.93
C SER A 192 -11.70 5.03 1.47
N GLU A 193 -12.48 5.18 2.53
CA GLU A 193 -12.67 6.46 3.19
C GLU A 193 -11.31 7.01 3.62
N GLY A 194 -11.04 8.26 3.25
CA GLY A 194 -9.82 8.96 3.68
C GLY A 194 -9.71 8.96 5.21
N GLY A 195 -8.48 8.91 5.70
CA GLY A 195 -8.18 8.89 7.12
C GLY A 195 -7.16 7.80 7.47
N PHE A 196 -6.67 7.90 8.68
CA PHE A 196 -5.69 6.95 9.23
C PHE A 196 -6.23 6.37 10.51
N PHE A 197 -5.90 5.11 10.78
CA PHE A 197 -5.98 4.60 12.13
C PHE A 197 -4.70 4.94 12.85
N ILE A 198 -4.86 5.48 14.06
CA ILE A 198 -3.77 5.71 15.00
C ILE A 198 -4.00 4.86 16.24
N ARG A 199 -2.95 4.60 16.98
CA ARG A 199 -3.02 4.04 18.33
C ARG A 199 -2.18 4.85 19.30
N ASN A 200 -2.58 4.89 20.55
CA ASN A 200 -1.80 5.42 21.66
C ASN A 200 -0.87 4.34 22.26
N GLU A 201 -0.11 4.69 23.26
CA GLU A 201 0.79 3.77 24.00
C GLU A 201 0.06 2.59 24.66
N LYS A 202 -1.23 2.75 25.04
CA LYS A 202 -2.06 1.70 25.62
C LYS A 202 -2.61 0.73 24.59
N GLY A 203 -2.38 0.96 23.30
CA GLY A 203 -2.91 0.15 22.22
C GLY A 203 -4.37 0.48 21.86
N GLU A 204 -4.92 1.59 22.36
CA GLU A 204 -6.25 2.08 21.98
C GLU A 204 -6.15 2.79 20.64
N GLY A 205 -7.03 2.42 19.70
CA GLY A 205 -7.04 2.94 18.35
C GLY A 205 -8.21 3.88 18.09
N GLU A 206 -7.95 4.93 17.31
CA GLU A 206 -8.98 5.83 16.78
C GLU A 206 -8.76 6.12 15.29
N LYS A 207 -9.82 6.51 14.57
CA LYS A 207 -9.74 6.94 13.17
C LYS A 207 -9.64 8.46 13.13
N LEU A 208 -8.59 8.98 12.51
CA LEU A 208 -8.38 10.42 12.29
C LEU A 208 -8.42 10.76 10.80
N SER A 209 -8.84 12.00 10.52
CA SER A 209 -8.76 12.61 9.19
C SER A 209 -7.82 13.82 9.23
N GLY A 210 -7.11 14.07 8.14
CA GLY A 210 -6.21 15.23 8.04
C GLY A 210 -4.74 14.85 7.82
N ASN A 211 -3.80 15.76 8.15
CA ASN A 211 -2.37 15.52 8.01
C ASN A 211 -1.74 15.22 9.37
N LEU A 212 -1.58 13.94 9.63
CA LEU A 212 -1.04 13.47 10.89
C LEU A 212 0.45 13.82 11.10
N MET A 213 1.22 14.02 10.03
CA MET A 213 2.66 14.35 10.13
C MET A 213 2.93 15.73 10.76
N GLU A 214 1.90 16.56 10.89
CA GLU A 214 1.95 17.86 11.56
C GLU A 214 1.21 17.84 12.91
N GLU A 215 0.62 16.71 13.29
CA GLU A 215 -0.10 16.59 14.55
C GLU A 215 0.90 16.44 15.70
N GLU A 216 0.75 17.29 16.71
CA GLU A 216 1.65 17.35 17.86
C GLU A 216 1.74 16.02 18.61
N ARG A 217 0.61 15.31 18.76
CA ARG A 217 0.53 13.98 19.37
C ARG A 217 1.34 12.91 18.61
N PHE A 218 1.43 13.03 17.28
CA PHE A 218 2.27 12.13 16.49
C PHE A 218 3.75 12.48 16.64
N LEU A 219 4.10 13.76 16.60
CA LEU A 219 5.48 14.22 16.71
C LEU A 219 6.06 13.94 18.09
N SER A 220 5.25 14.07 19.15
CA SER A 220 5.65 13.75 20.52
C SER A 220 5.76 12.25 20.81
N GLY A 221 5.25 11.39 19.94
CA GLY A 221 5.23 9.94 20.15
C GLY A 221 4.03 9.43 20.99
N GLU A 222 3.11 10.31 21.39
CA GLU A 222 1.87 9.92 22.09
C GLU A 222 1.02 8.96 21.25
N VAL A 223 0.97 9.20 19.95
CA VAL A 223 0.25 8.32 19.01
C VAL A 223 1.12 7.90 17.83
N THR A 224 0.75 6.78 17.21
CA THR A 224 1.40 6.32 15.97
C THR A 224 0.37 5.84 14.96
N ILE A 225 0.73 5.96 13.67
CA ILE A 225 -0.10 5.42 12.58
C ILE A 225 0.04 3.91 12.59
N GLN A 226 -1.08 3.22 12.70
CA GLN A 226 -1.13 1.78 12.51
C GLN A 226 -2.56 1.41 12.10
N ASP A 227 -2.70 0.66 11.00
CA ASP A 227 -4.02 0.20 10.56
C ASP A 227 -4.72 -0.62 11.64
N PHE A 228 -6.04 -0.51 11.72
CA PHE A 228 -6.84 -1.16 12.76
C PHE A 228 -6.59 -2.67 12.83
N SER A 229 -6.65 -3.34 11.70
CA SER A 229 -6.41 -4.78 11.61
C SER A 229 -5.01 -5.19 12.06
N SER A 230 -4.00 -4.36 11.73
CA SER A 230 -2.61 -4.53 12.16
C SER A 230 -2.42 -4.33 13.67
N GLN A 231 -3.24 -3.47 14.32
CA GLN A 231 -3.22 -3.28 15.78
C GLN A 231 -3.67 -4.54 16.53
N GLU A 232 -4.58 -5.33 15.96
CA GLU A 232 -5.10 -6.55 16.57
C GLU A 232 -4.02 -7.61 16.78
N VAL A 233 -2.95 -7.60 15.96
CA VAL A 233 -1.85 -8.58 16.04
C VAL A 233 -1.14 -8.53 17.40
N ALA A 234 -0.78 -7.33 17.86
CA ALA A 234 -0.09 -7.20 19.15
C ALA A 234 -0.98 -7.54 20.35
N LYS A 235 -2.30 -7.37 20.22
CA LYS A 235 -3.28 -7.75 21.26
C LYS A 235 -3.41 -9.27 21.46
N LEU A 236 -2.88 -10.07 20.50
CA LEU A 236 -2.84 -11.53 20.65
C LEU A 236 -1.69 -12.00 21.54
N ALA A 237 -0.67 -11.17 21.72
CA ALA A 237 0.51 -11.51 22.48
C ALA A 237 0.17 -11.70 23.97
N VAL A 238 0.51 -12.86 24.50
CA VAL A 238 0.46 -13.15 25.93
C VAL A 238 1.91 -13.25 26.39
N LEU A 239 2.39 -12.20 27.06
CA LEU A 239 3.80 -12.02 27.37
C LEU A 239 4.03 -12.10 28.89
N PRO A 240 4.85 -13.05 29.35
CA PRO A 240 5.31 -13.02 30.74
C PRO A 240 6.24 -11.83 31.02
N GLN A 241 6.47 -11.54 32.28
CA GLN A 241 7.47 -10.55 32.67
C GLN A 241 8.84 -11.00 32.18
N GLY A 242 9.62 -10.09 31.59
CA GLY A 242 10.92 -10.40 31.02
C GLY A 242 10.89 -11.14 29.69
N ALA A 243 9.75 -11.18 29.00
CA ALA A 243 9.57 -11.88 27.74
C ALA A 243 10.62 -11.52 26.69
N ARG A 244 11.00 -12.50 25.88
CA ARG A 244 11.86 -12.35 24.69
C ARG A 244 11.03 -12.55 23.45
N VAL A 245 10.97 -11.53 22.60
CA VAL A 245 10.12 -11.47 21.41
C VAL A 245 10.97 -11.24 20.17
N LEU A 246 10.70 -11.94 19.10
CA LEU A 246 11.26 -11.68 17.76
C LEU A 246 10.14 -11.22 16.82
N ASP A 247 10.35 -10.09 16.16
CA ASP A 247 9.62 -9.69 14.95
C ASP A 247 10.58 -9.86 13.76
N CYS A 248 10.34 -10.89 12.94
CA CYS A 248 11.31 -11.34 11.95
C CYS A 248 11.26 -10.61 10.60
N CYS A 249 10.22 -9.78 10.34
CA CYS A 249 10.05 -8.96 9.15
C CYS A 249 9.47 -7.60 9.55
N SER A 250 10.23 -6.87 10.38
CA SER A 250 9.69 -5.81 11.24
C SER A 250 9.40 -4.48 10.55
N ALA A 251 10.12 -4.13 9.45
CA ALA A 251 10.02 -2.79 8.87
C ALA A 251 8.61 -2.45 8.35
N PRO A 252 8.10 -1.26 8.70
CA PRO A 252 8.71 -0.10 9.35
C PRO A 252 8.68 -0.11 10.89
N GLY A 253 8.38 -1.23 11.56
CA GLY A 253 8.46 -1.36 13.01
C GLY A 253 7.15 -1.19 13.77
N GLY A 254 6.03 -0.98 13.09
CA GLY A 254 4.74 -0.68 13.75
C GLY A 254 4.27 -1.75 14.73
N LYS A 255 4.40 -3.04 14.40
CA LYS A 255 4.01 -4.17 15.25
C LYS A 255 5.04 -4.42 16.37
N ALA A 256 6.33 -4.40 16.05
CA ALA A 256 7.41 -4.50 17.04
C ALA A 256 7.32 -3.41 18.10
N CYS A 257 7.14 -2.14 17.69
CA CYS A 257 6.94 -1.02 18.61
C CYS A 257 5.68 -1.18 19.47
N HIS A 258 4.58 -1.72 18.89
CA HIS A 258 3.36 -1.96 19.66
C HIS A 258 3.59 -2.99 20.77
N ILE A 259 4.22 -4.12 20.43
CA ILE A 259 4.56 -5.16 21.40
C ILE A 259 5.51 -4.60 22.48
N ALA A 260 6.56 -3.87 22.09
CA ALA A 260 7.51 -3.27 23.02
C ALA A 260 6.83 -2.29 24.00
N SER A 261 5.88 -1.48 23.52
CA SER A 261 5.09 -0.58 24.38
C SER A 261 4.25 -1.36 25.41
N LEU A 262 3.60 -2.47 24.99
CA LEU A 262 2.81 -3.32 25.89
C LEU A 262 3.66 -4.02 26.95
N MET A 263 4.95 -4.26 26.68
CA MET A 263 5.91 -4.84 27.63
C MET A 263 6.37 -3.86 28.72
N LYS A 264 6.08 -2.55 28.58
CA LYS A 264 6.41 -1.51 29.58
C LYS A 264 7.88 -1.55 30.04
N GLY A 265 8.81 -1.70 29.12
CA GLY A 265 10.25 -1.79 29.40
C GLY A 265 10.74 -3.13 29.98
N GLN A 266 9.85 -4.11 30.18
CA GLN A 266 10.21 -5.42 30.75
C GLN A 266 10.41 -6.45 29.62
N GLY A 267 11.62 -7.01 29.54
CA GLY A 267 11.97 -7.96 28.49
C GLY A 267 12.63 -7.30 27.27
N MET A 268 12.68 -8.00 26.13
CA MET A 268 13.40 -7.55 24.94
C MET A 268 12.65 -7.93 23.67
N VAL A 269 12.51 -6.96 22.74
CA VAL A 269 12.02 -7.19 21.37
C VAL A 269 13.22 -7.12 20.42
N TYR A 270 13.42 -8.18 19.65
CA TYR A 270 14.35 -8.25 18.53
C TYR A 270 13.58 -7.92 17.25
N ALA A 271 13.78 -6.71 16.73
CA ALA A 271 13.13 -6.25 15.50
C ALA A 271 14.09 -6.42 14.32
N ARG A 272 13.76 -7.29 13.38
CA ARG A 272 14.62 -7.67 12.25
C ARG A 272 13.97 -7.40 10.91
N ASP A 273 14.76 -7.01 9.94
CA ASP A 273 14.38 -6.99 8.53
C ASP A 273 15.60 -7.36 7.67
N GLU A 274 15.38 -8.06 6.55
CA GLU A 274 16.44 -8.45 5.62
C GLU A 274 17.14 -7.22 5.02
N LYS A 275 16.37 -6.16 4.74
CA LYS A 275 16.85 -4.96 4.06
C LYS A 275 17.36 -3.92 5.06
N ALA A 276 18.69 -3.80 5.15
CA ALA A 276 19.35 -2.85 6.03
C ALA A 276 18.92 -1.38 5.81
N ASP A 277 18.59 -1.02 4.56
CA ASP A 277 18.10 0.31 4.20
C ASP A 277 16.70 0.64 4.76
N LYS A 278 15.97 -0.36 5.27
CA LYS A 278 14.68 -0.14 5.93
C LYS A 278 14.77 0.01 7.45
N LEU A 279 15.89 -0.36 8.06
CA LEU A 279 16.04 -0.35 9.52
C LEU A 279 15.92 1.06 10.11
N HIS A 280 16.30 2.09 9.36
CA HIS A 280 16.15 3.47 9.82
C HIS A 280 14.68 3.84 10.13
N PHE A 281 13.69 3.28 9.45
CA PHE A 281 12.28 3.50 9.77
C PHE A 281 11.88 2.90 11.13
N ILE A 282 12.46 1.74 11.48
CA ILE A 282 12.26 1.13 12.79
C ILE A 282 12.90 2.00 13.87
N GLU A 283 14.13 2.48 13.61
CA GLU A 283 14.87 3.34 14.55
C GLU A 283 14.16 4.68 14.77
N GLU A 284 13.65 5.32 13.71
CA GLU A 284 12.84 6.54 13.81
C GLU A 284 11.60 6.34 14.68
N ASN A 285 10.86 5.23 14.45
CA ASN A 285 9.67 4.90 15.25
C ASN A 285 10.03 4.58 16.71
N LYS A 286 11.06 3.78 16.94
CA LYS A 286 11.59 3.44 18.27
C LYS A 286 11.92 4.73 19.06
N LYS A 287 12.65 5.65 18.42
CA LYS A 287 13.06 6.92 19.01
C LYS A 287 11.86 7.81 19.34
N ARG A 288 10.95 7.99 18.35
CA ARG A 288 9.77 8.83 18.50
C ARG A 288 8.80 8.31 19.56
N LEU A 289 8.67 6.99 19.70
CA LEU A 289 7.81 6.31 20.68
C LEU A 289 8.49 6.04 22.01
N HIS A 290 9.72 6.53 22.21
CA HIS A 290 10.50 6.39 23.46
C HIS A 290 10.68 4.93 23.92
N ILE A 291 10.88 4.00 22.96
CA ILE A 291 11.02 2.57 23.24
C ILE A 291 12.50 2.26 23.52
N GLU A 292 12.80 1.70 24.70
CA GLU A 292 14.16 1.35 25.12
C GLU A 292 14.44 -0.16 24.99
N ASN A 293 13.43 -1.01 25.18
CA ASN A 293 13.53 -2.46 25.21
C ASN A 293 13.45 -3.10 23.81
N MET A 294 14.16 -2.54 22.83
CA MET A 294 14.18 -3.04 21.46
C MET A 294 15.60 -3.02 20.86
N MET A 295 16.01 -4.16 20.31
CA MET A 295 17.21 -4.33 19.50
C MET A 295 16.83 -4.44 18.02
N ILE A 296 17.52 -3.68 17.16
CA ILE A 296 17.23 -3.62 15.72
C ILE A 296 18.41 -4.22 14.96
N GLU A 297 18.15 -5.19 14.09
CA GLU A 297 19.19 -5.93 13.39
C GLU A 297 18.79 -6.19 11.92
N ALA A 298 19.77 -6.04 11.01
CA ALA A 298 19.63 -6.57 9.63
C ALA A 298 19.83 -8.10 9.68
N TRP A 299 18.79 -8.86 9.31
CA TRP A 299 18.86 -10.32 9.32
C TRP A 299 17.88 -10.93 8.32
N ASP A 300 18.37 -11.87 7.54
CA ASP A 300 17.51 -12.71 6.70
C ASP A 300 16.82 -13.76 7.57
N ALA A 301 15.51 -13.71 7.67
CA ALA A 301 14.72 -14.62 8.50
C ALA A 301 14.82 -16.11 8.08
N ARG A 302 15.35 -16.38 6.89
CA ARG A 302 15.64 -17.75 6.42
C ARG A 302 16.95 -18.32 7.00
N VAL A 303 17.80 -17.46 7.54
CA VAL A 303 19.08 -17.86 8.13
C VAL A 303 18.90 -18.09 9.62
N ALA A 304 19.27 -19.30 10.09
CA ALA A 304 19.14 -19.66 11.49
C ALA A 304 20.07 -18.84 12.39
N ASP A 305 19.57 -18.48 13.59
CA ASP A 305 20.32 -17.77 14.63
C ASP A 305 20.36 -18.60 15.92
N SER A 306 21.54 -19.07 16.27
CA SER A 306 21.76 -19.91 17.46
C SER A 306 21.47 -19.20 18.78
N ARG A 307 21.45 -17.86 18.82
CA ARG A 307 21.08 -17.08 20.02
C ARG A 307 19.66 -17.36 20.51
N PHE A 308 18.79 -17.84 19.62
CA PHE A 308 17.39 -18.17 19.92
C PHE A 308 17.14 -19.64 20.16
N ILE A 309 18.19 -20.45 20.24
CA ILE A 309 18.13 -21.90 20.53
C ILE A 309 19.05 -22.20 21.70
N GLU A 310 18.50 -22.83 22.76
CA GLU A 310 19.23 -23.24 23.94
C GLU A 310 18.90 -24.69 24.25
N GLY A 311 19.92 -25.53 24.40
CA GLY A 311 19.73 -26.97 24.63
C GLY A 311 18.92 -27.69 23.55
N GLY A 312 19.00 -27.22 22.30
CA GLY A 312 18.24 -27.75 21.16
C GLY A 312 16.77 -27.31 21.11
N LYS A 313 16.36 -26.39 21.98
CA LYS A 313 14.98 -25.83 22.03
C LYS A 313 14.98 -24.35 21.84
N GLY A 314 13.92 -23.82 21.27
CA GLY A 314 13.70 -22.38 21.19
C GLY A 314 13.57 -21.75 22.58
N ASN A 315 14.02 -20.50 22.71
CA ASN A 315 14.01 -19.76 23.97
C ASN A 315 13.22 -18.44 23.91
N LEU A 316 12.44 -18.21 22.84
CA LEU A 316 11.58 -17.05 22.69
C LEU A 316 10.16 -17.33 23.18
N ASP A 317 9.56 -16.35 23.84
CA ASP A 317 8.17 -16.35 24.28
C ASP A 317 7.21 -16.14 23.14
N LEU A 318 7.59 -15.31 22.17
CA LEU A 318 6.81 -14.97 20.99
C LEU A 318 7.73 -14.79 19.77
N VAL A 319 7.32 -15.36 18.67
CA VAL A 319 7.81 -15.00 17.32
C VAL A 319 6.65 -14.41 16.52
N LEU A 320 6.83 -13.21 16.03
CA LEU A 320 5.92 -12.55 15.11
C LEU A 320 6.47 -12.67 13.69
N CYS A 321 5.65 -13.20 12.79
CA CYS A 321 5.91 -13.37 11.37
C CYS A 321 4.92 -12.52 10.56
N ASP A 322 5.15 -11.20 10.50
CA ASP A 322 4.43 -10.32 9.58
C ASP A 322 5.15 -10.34 8.23
N VAL A 323 4.95 -11.43 7.51
CA VAL A 323 5.80 -11.81 6.38
C VAL A 323 5.56 -10.96 5.13
N PRO A 324 6.58 -10.83 4.23
CA PRO A 324 6.36 -10.26 2.91
C PRO A 324 5.23 -10.99 2.18
N CYS A 325 4.27 -10.24 1.64
CA CYS A 325 3.08 -10.80 0.99
C CYS A 325 2.67 -9.98 -0.23
N SER A 326 1.72 -10.50 -1.02
CA SER A 326 1.22 -9.84 -2.23
C SER A 326 0.50 -8.50 -1.98
N GLY A 327 0.08 -8.24 -0.75
CA GLY A 327 -0.57 -6.97 -0.36
C GLY A 327 -1.97 -6.79 -0.92
N LEU A 328 -2.66 -7.85 -1.35
CA LEU A 328 -3.98 -7.75 -1.98
C LEU A 328 -5.06 -7.19 -1.06
N GLY A 329 -4.82 -7.14 0.25
CA GLY A 329 -5.74 -6.53 1.21
C GLY A 329 -5.65 -5.00 1.27
N VAL A 330 -4.54 -4.41 0.80
CA VAL A 330 -4.26 -2.97 0.91
C VAL A 330 -4.33 -2.23 -0.44
N ILE A 331 -4.94 -2.83 -1.47
CA ILE A 331 -5.09 -2.26 -2.82
C ILE A 331 -5.81 -0.89 -2.77
N GLY A 332 -6.75 -0.68 -1.85
CA GLY A 332 -7.43 0.61 -1.67
C GLY A 332 -6.48 1.75 -1.30
N LYS A 333 -5.42 1.46 -0.53
CA LYS A 333 -4.38 2.44 -0.14
C LYS A 333 -3.16 2.43 -1.07
N LYS A 334 -2.84 1.28 -1.67
CA LYS A 334 -1.72 1.07 -2.58
C LYS A 334 -2.24 0.61 -3.94
N ALA A 335 -2.82 1.55 -4.67
CA ALA A 335 -3.52 1.28 -5.92
C ALA A 335 -2.66 0.58 -6.99
N ASP A 336 -1.35 0.79 -6.96
CA ASP A 336 -0.37 0.23 -7.89
C ASP A 336 -0.12 -1.28 -7.71
N ILE A 337 -0.49 -1.88 -6.59
CA ILE A 337 -0.43 -3.34 -6.40
C ILE A 337 -1.17 -4.08 -7.54
N ARG A 338 -2.29 -3.54 -8.01
CA ARG A 338 -3.05 -4.10 -9.13
C ARG A 338 -2.28 -4.17 -10.46
N LEU A 339 -1.23 -3.36 -10.62
CA LEU A 339 -0.38 -3.36 -11.82
C LEU A 339 0.71 -4.44 -11.77
N HIS A 340 1.03 -4.93 -10.57
CA HIS A 340 2.13 -5.88 -10.32
C HIS A 340 1.64 -7.30 -9.99
N PHE A 341 0.33 -7.48 -9.93
CA PHE A 341 -0.26 -8.77 -9.60
C PHE A 341 0.02 -9.81 -10.67
N THR A 342 0.47 -10.98 -10.24
CA THR A 342 0.47 -12.23 -11.00
C THR A 342 0.24 -13.40 -10.04
N GLU A 343 -0.45 -14.46 -10.47
CA GLU A 343 -0.63 -15.68 -9.66
C GLU A 343 0.73 -16.35 -9.35
N GLU A 344 1.70 -16.26 -10.26
CA GLU A 344 3.05 -16.79 -10.02
C GLU A 344 3.77 -15.99 -8.93
N GLY A 345 3.57 -14.66 -8.87
CA GLY A 345 4.07 -13.80 -7.81
C GLY A 345 3.53 -14.22 -6.43
N VAL A 346 2.23 -14.54 -6.34
CA VAL A 346 1.62 -15.06 -5.12
C VAL A 346 2.28 -16.37 -4.68
N ARG A 347 2.43 -17.34 -5.60
CA ARG A 347 3.09 -18.62 -5.30
C ARG A 347 4.56 -18.47 -4.88
N SER A 348 5.27 -17.54 -5.50
CA SER A 348 6.66 -17.23 -5.14
C SER A 348 6.76 -16.65 -3.73
N LEU A 349 5.82 -15.78 -3.34
CA LEU A 349 5.74 -15.23 -2.00
C LEU A 349 5.34 -16.30 -0.97
N GLN A 350 4.39 -17.16 -1.28
CA GLN A 350 4.03 -18.30 -0.41
C GLN A 350 5.26 -19.19 -0.13
N LYS A 351 6.06 -19.50 -1.15
CA LYS A 351 7.31 -20.25 -0.98
C LYS A 351 8.28 -19.55 -0.03
N LEU A 352 8.51 -18.25 -0.24
CA LEU A 352 9.35 -17.43 0.64
C LEU A 352 8.84 -17.45 2.09
N GLN A 353 7.53 -17.29 2.27
CA GLN A 353 6.89 -17.32 3.58
C GLN A 353 7.12 -18.65 4.30
N ARG A 354 7.01 -19.78 3.58
CA ARG A 354 7.30 -21.11 4.14
C ARG A 354 8.78 -21.30 4.46
N GLU A 355 9.70 -20.78 3.67
CA GLU A 355 11.14 -20.77 3.98
C GLU A 355 11.42 -20.01 5.28
N ILE A 356 10.81 -18.84 5.47
CA ILE A 356 10.90 -18.08 6.73
C ILE A 356 10.33 -18.90 7.89
N LEU A 357 9.12 -19.44 7.75
CA LEU A 357 8.45 -20.21 8.79
C LEU A 357 9.27 -21.45 9.20
N ASN A 358 9.89 -22.15 8.25
CA ASN A 358 10.74 -23.32 8.53
C ASN A 358 11.88 -22.99 9.53
N THR A 359 12.43 -21.81 9.43
CA THR A 359 13.52 -21.35 10.30
C THR A 359 12.99 -20.83 11.63
N VAL A 360 12.14 -19.80 11.59
CA VAL A 360 11.81 -19.00 12.78
C VAL A 360 10.89 -19.73 13.76
N GLN A 361 10.11 -20.71 13.31
CA GLN A 361 9.27 -21.53 14.18
C GLN A 361 10.09 -22.30 15.23
N THR A 362 11.35 -22.60 14.93
CA THR A 362 12.25 -23.32 15.86
C THR A 362 12.61 -22.49 17.09
N TYR A 363 12.52 -21.17 17.02
CA TYR A 363 12.91 -20.24 18.08
C TYR A 363 11.90 -20.13 19.21
N VAL A 364 10.64 -20.48 18.96
CA VAL A 364 9.57 -20.42 19.97
C VAL A 364 9.81 -21.51 21.02
N LYS A 365 9.77 -21.20 22.30
CA LYS A 365 9.87 -22.18 23.39
C LYS A 365 8.57 -23.02 23.51
N PRO A 366 8.60 -24.21 24.10
CA PRO A 366 7.38 -24.95 24.44
C PRO A 366 6.41 -24.06 25.25
N GLY A 367 5.14 -24.02 24.87
CA GLY A 367 4.12 -23.12 25.44
C GLY A 367 4.19 -21.68 24.94
N GLY A 368 5.21 -21.29 24.18
CA GLY A 368 5.34 -19.97 23.54
C GLY A 368 4.42 -19.81 22.33
N GLN A 369 4.37 -18.59 21.80
CA GLN A 369 3.48 -18.19 20.73
C GLN A 369 4.22 -17.99 19.41
N LEU A 370 3.58 -18.43 18.31
CA LEU A 370 3.89 -18.01 16.94
C LEU A 370 2.70 -17.24 16.42
N ILE A 371 2.89 -16.00 15.98
CA ILE A 371 1.85 -15.22 15.32
C ILE A 371 2.27 -15.00 13.87
N TYR A 372 1.47 -15.52 12.96
CA TYR A 372 1.61 -15.31 11.52
C TYR A 372 0.63 -14.26 11.06
N SER A 373 1.06 -13.30 10.25
CA SER A 373 0.18 -12.25 9.71
C SER A 373 0.60 -11.78 8.32
N THR A 374 -0.39 -11.33 7.54
CA THR A 374 -0.22 -10.77 6.20
C THR A 374 -1.21 -9.66 5.95
N CYS A 375 -0.88 -8.71 5.06
CA CYS A 375 -1.81 -7.72 4.53
C CYS A 375 -2.40 -8.15 3.17
N THR A 376 -2.60 -9.44 2.96
CA THR A 376 -3.19 -9.98 1.72
C THR A 376 -4.51 -10.71 1.98
N LEU A 377 -5.28 -10.86 0.90
CA LEU A 377 -6.51 -11.67 0.89
C LEU A 377 -6.30 -13.06 0.27
N SER A 378 -5.13 -13.35 -0.28
CA SER A 378 -4.84 -14.65 -0.90
C SER A 378 -4.96 -15.80 0.10
N LYS A 379 -5.74 -16.83 -0.24
CA LYS A 379 -5.85 -18.04 0.55
C LYS A 379 -4.56 -18.87 0.52
N GLU A 380 -3.83 -18.83 -0.60
CA GLU A 380 -2.53 -19.50 -0.72
C GLU A 380 -1.53 -18.95 0.31
N GLU A 381 -1.53 -17.63 0.56
CA GLU A 381 -0.64 -16.98 1.52
C GLU A 381 -1.17 -17.03 2.96
N ASN A 382 -2.45 -17.28 3.18
CA ASN A 382 -3.13 -17.23 4.48
C ASN A 382 -3.46 -18.63 5.01
N GLU A 383 -4.62 -19.16 4.62
CA GLU A 383 -5.14 -20.41 5.11
C GLU A 383 -4.25 -21.60 4.79
N GLU A 384 -3.66 -21.65 3.60
CA GLU A 384 -2.75 -22.75 3.25
C GLU A 384 -1.44 -22.69 4.05
N ASN A 385 -0.95 -21.50 4.40
CA ASN A 385 0.21 -21.39 5.29
C ASN A 385 -0.15 -21.71 6.74
N ARG A 386 -1.37 -21.40 7.21
CA ARG A 386 -1.87 -21.90 8.50
C ARG A 386 -1.88 -23.44 8.52
N ASP A 387 -2.39 -24.07 7.48
CA ASP A 387 -2.47 -25.54 7.39
C ASP A 387 -1.06 -26.17 7.27
N TYR A 388 -0.15 -25.47 6.57
CA TYR A 388 1.26 -25.84 6.52
C TYR A 388 1.89 -25.84 7.92
N ILE A 389 1.67 -24.80 8.74
CA ILE A 389 2.18 -24.74 10.12
C ILE A 389 1.63 -25.88 10.95
N LEU A 390 0.33 -26.16 10.88
CA LEU A 390 -0.33 -27.19 11.67
C LEU A 390 0.09 -28.61 11.29
N SER A 391 0.43 -28.85 10.00
CA SER A 391 0.80 -30.17 9.50
C SER A 391 2.29 -30.49 9.63
N HIS A 392 3.16 -29.45 9.64
CA HIS A 392 4.62 -29.66 9.61
C HIS A 392 5.32 -29.38 10.94
N PHE A 393 4.69 -28.60 11.83
CA PHE A 393 5.32 -28.16 13.07
C PHE A 393 4.48 -28.51 14.30
N PRO A 394 5.09 -28.61 15.49
CA PRO A 394 4.40 -28.99 16.73
C PRO A 394 3.60 -27.79 17.30
N TYR A 395 2.63 -27.31 16.58
CA TYR A 395 1.78 -26.18 16.96
C TYR A 395 0.31 -26.57 17.04
N GLN A 396 -0.44 -25.82 17.83
CA GLN A 396 -1.91 -25.82 17.81
C GLN A 396 -2.42 -24.42 17.54
N LEU A 397 -3.45 -24.30 16.73
CA LEU A 397 -4.11 -23.01 16.44
C LEU A 397 -4.88 -22.56 17.69
N LYS A 398 -4.65 -21.32 18.13
CA LYS A 398 -5.37 -20.68 19.23
C LYS A 398 -6.44 -19.72 18.75
N LYS A 399 -6.11 -18.91 17.74
CA LYS A 399 -7.01 -17.90 17.18
C LYS A 399 -6.63 -17.58 15.74
N GLU A 400 -7.63 -17.32 14.93
CA GLU A 400 -7.48 -16.92 13.54
C GLU A 400 -8.53 -15.86 13.21
N LYS A 401 -8.18 -14.89 12.37
CA LYS A 401 -9.14 -13.93 11.81
C LYS A 401 -8.66 -13.40 10.48
N LYS A 402 -9.61 -13.24 9.56
CA LYS A 402 -9.47 -12.50 8.31
C LYS A 402 -10.33 -11.25 8.39
N PHE A 403 -9.80 -10.12 7.98
CA PHE A 403 -10.49 -8.85 7.80
C PHE A 403 -10.64 -8.59 6.31
N PHE A 404 -11.79 -8.13 5.89
CA PHE A 404 -12.02 -7.68 4.53
C PHE A 404 -11.90 -6.15 4.46
N PRO A 405 -11.50 -5.58 3.30
CA PRO A 405 -11.52 -4.14 3.11
C PRO A 405 -12.95 -3.61 3.31
N GLY A 406 -13.08 -2.45 3.98
CA GLY A 406 -14.39 -1.87 4.33
C GLY A 406 -14.92 -2.28 5.71
N GLU A 407 -14.46 -3.38 6.31
CA GLU A 407 -14.45 -3.56 7.76
C GLU A 407 -13.46 -2.54 8.35
N PRO A 408 -13.51 -2.23 9.66
CA PRO A 408 -12.57 -1.25 10.16
C PRO A 408 -11.14 -1.64 9.81
N GLY A 409 -10.51 -0.86 8.91
CA GLY A 409 -9.16 -1.09 8.42
C GLY A 409 -9.07 -1.73 7.03
N ASP A 410 -7.86 -2.17 6.72
CA ASP A 410 -7.50 -2.83 5.46
C ASP A 410 -7.83 -4.33 5.52
N GLY A 411 -7.82 -4.97 4.34
CA GLY A 411 -7.81 -6.42 4.25
C GLY A 411 -6.54 -6.99 4.90
N PHE A 412 -6.72 -7.92 5.82
CA PHE A 412 -5.66 -8.44 6.66
C PHE A 412 -5.96 -9.85 7.15
N TYR A 413 -4.93 -10.60 7.48
CA TYR A 413 -5.06 -11.93 8.05
C TYR A 413 -4.08 -12.12 9.20
N TYR A 414 -4.51 -12.83 10.25
CA TYR A 414 -3.61 -13.37 11.25
C TYR A 414 -4.02 -14.77 11.73
N ALA A 415 -3.04 -15.55 12.13
CA ALA A 415 -3.20 -16.80 12.86
C ALA A 415 -2.20 -16.85 14.01
N CYS A 416 -2.70 -17.15 15.21
CA CYS A 416 -1.93 -17.28 16.44
C CYS A 416 -1.88 -18.74 16.87
N PHE A 417 -0.69 -19.25 17.10
CA PHE A 417 -0.42 -20.64 17.47
C PHE A 417 0.32 -20.72 18.79
N ILE A 418 0.12 -21.83 19.49
CA ILE A 418 0.89 -22.20 20.69
C ILE A 418 1.75 -23.41 20.35
N ARG A 419 3.04 -23.37 20.69
CA ARG A 419 3.94 -24.51 20.54
C ARG A 419 3.63 -25.58 21.59
N LYS A 420 3.45 -26.82 21.14
CA LYS A 420 3.23 -28.02 22.00
C LYS A 420 4.48 -28.38 22.78
#